data_75c51f70bcd0e0cc19e65e8bf596f5cb
#
_entry.id   75c51f70bcd0e0cc19e65e8bf596f5cb
#
_cell.length_a   1.000
_cell.length_b   1.000
_cell.length_c   1.000
_cell.angle_alpha   90.00
_cell.angle_beta   90.00
_cell.angle_gamma   90.00
#
_symmetry.space_group_name_H-M   'P 1'
#
loop_
_entity.id
_entity.type
_entity.pdbx_description
1 polymer ?
#
loop_
_entity_poly.entity_id
_entity_poly.type
_entity_poly.pdbx_seq_one_letter_code
_entity_poly.pdbx_strand_id
1 'polypeptide(L)'
;RQIKNRIDSKFYEIIHTDIIIKSTDSPLEGAKRGKETSMWLAIQSVKEKKAGIVISAGNTGALLVVAKLNLKMIENIDKPALSALWPNKKGMSVVLDLGANIECSSKNLIDFSIMGASLYTSLYPDEKPNVALLNIGSEELKGNETIKETYQILNEKNSLNYNFAGCLLYTSDAADEHRRV
;
A
#
# COMPACT_ATOMS: atom_id res chain seq x y z
N ARG A 1 -6.07 -15.41 24.86
CA ARG A 1 -5.80 -16.62 25.68
C ARG A 1 -4.70 -17.52 25.09
N GLN A 2 -4.58 -17.69 23.77
CA GLN A 2 -3.59 -18.61 23.17
C GLN A 2 -2.13 -18.11 23.26
N ILE A 3 -1.88 -16.80 23.29
CA ILE A 3 -0.52 -16.23 23.35
C ILE A 3 0.12 -16.47 24.72
N LYS A 4 -0.65 -16.37 25.82
CA LYS A 4 -0.17 -16.52 27.19
C LYS A 4 0.54 -17.86 27.48
N ASN A 5 0.22 -18.90 26.70
CA ASN A 5 0.81 -20.23 26.89
C ASN A 5 1.99 -20.53 25.96
N ARG A 6 2.36 -19.60 25.05
CA ARG A 6 3.39 -19.82 24.03
C ARG A 6 4.56 -18.86 24.13
N ILE A 7 4.39 -17.70 24.77
CA ILE A 7 5.39 -16.66 24.88
C ILE A 7 5.49 -16.23 26.35
N ASP A 8 6.71 -16.13 26.86
CA ASP A 8 6.98 -15.61 28.22
C ASP A 8 6.43 -14.17 28.33
N SER A 9 5.71 -13.90 29.42
CA SER A 9 5.04 -12.62 29.69
C SER A 9 5.97 -11.40 29.69
N LYS A 10 7.27 -11.60 29.89
CA LYS A 10 8.27 -10.53 29.81
C LYS A 10 8.49 -9.98 28.41
N PHE A 11 8.05 -10.70 27.36
CA PHE A 11 8.23 -10.31 25.96
C PHE A 11 7.00 -9.64 25.33
N TYR A 12 5.90 -9.48 26.09
CA TYR A 12 4.71 -8.82 25.56
C TYR A 12 3.95 -8.07 26.65
N GLU A 13 3.22 -7.04 26.22
CA GLU A 13 2.23 -6.32 26.99
C GLU A 13 0.86 -6.48 26.34
N ILE A 14 -0.20 -6.62 27.16
CA ILE A 14 -1.58 -6.72 26.68
C ILE A 14 -2.31 -5.42 27.02
N ILE A 15 -2.64 -4.65 25.96
CA ILE A 15 -3.55 -3.53 26.06
C ILE A 15 -4.95 -4.04 25.70
N HIS A 16 -5.80 -4.20 26.71
CA HIS A 16 -7.12 -4.81 26.54
C HIS A 16 -8.18 -3.75 26.22
N THR A 17 -9.08 -4.09 25.29
CA THR A 17 -10.35 -3.40 25.06
C THR A 17 -11.38 -4.39 24.52
N ASP A 18 -12.65 -4.19 24.88
CA ASP A 18 -13.78 -4.96 24.33
C ASP A 18 -14.36 -4.31 23.07
N ILE A 19 -13.91 -3.10 22.73
CA ILE A 19 -14.40 -2.34 21.58
C ILE A 19 -13.61 -2.74 20.33
N ILE A 20 -14.30 -3.39 19.38
CA ILE A 20 -13.71 -3.88 18.14
C ILE A 20 -14.43 -3.27 16.93
N ILE A 21 -13.71 -3.21 15.82
CA ILE A 21 -14.28 -2.94 14.49
C ILE A 21 -14.58 -4.30 13.85
N LYS A 22 -15.82 -4.53 13.45
CA LYS A 22 -16.24 -5.78 12.82
C LYS A 22 -15.82 -5.82 11.36
N SER A 23 -15.64 -7.01 10.80
CA SER A 23 -15.35 -7.20 9.37
C SER A 23 -16.47 -6.69 8.47
N THR A 24 -17.70 -6.63 8.99
CA THR A 24 -18.91 -6.17 8.30
C THR A 24 -19.15 -4.67 8.41
N ASP A 25 -18.42 -3.96 9.26
CA ASP A 25 -18.57 -2.51 9.39
C ASP A 25 -18.04 -1.83 8.13
N SER A 26 -18.70 -0.77 7.66
CA SER A 26 -18.10 0.08 6.64
C SER A 26 -16.84 0.79 7.19
N PRO A 27 -15.87 1.17 6.34
CA PRO A 27 -14.65 1.85 6.78
C PRO A 27 -14.90 3.08 7.66
N LEU A 28 -15.93 3.87 7.31
CA LEU A 28 -16.31 5.07 8.05
C LEU A 28 -16.98 4.76 9.39
N GLU A 29 -17.84 3.74 9.44
CA GLU A 29 -18.44 3.28 10.70
C GLU A 29 -17.38 2.73 11.64
N GLY A 30 -16.43 1.94 11.12
CA GLY A 30 -15.30 1.46 11.88
C GLY A 30 -14.49 2.61 12.50
N ALA A 31 -14.20 3.65 11.74
CA ALA A 31 -13.49 4.82 12.22
C ALA A 31 -14.29 5.62 13.27
N LYS A 32 -15.63 5.71 13.12
CA LYS A 32 -16.53 6.41 14.06
C LYS A 32 -16.67 5.71 15.41
N ARG A 33 -16.34 4.41 15.54
CA ARG A 33 -16.35 3.70 16.82
C ARG A 33 -15.36 4.28 17.85
N GLY A 34 -14.41 5.08 17.38
CA GLY A 34 -13.62 5.95 18.23
C GLY A 34 -12.27 5.36 18.66
N LYS A 35 -11.65 6.12 19.56
CA LYS A 35 -10.26 5.97 19.97
C LYS A 35 -9.99 4.77 20.90
N GLU A 36 -11.04 4.12 21.39
CA GLU A 36 -10.93 2.98 22.31
C GLU A 36 -10.97 1.62 21.60
N THR A 37 -11.12 1.61 20.27
CA THR A 37 -11.09 0.38 19.50
C THR A 37 -9.70 -0.26 19.51
N SER A 38 -9.63 -1.59 19.48
CA SER A 38 -8.37 -2.32 19.44
C SER A 38 -7.48 -1.89 18.26
N MET A 39 -8.08 -1.59 17.10
CA MET A 39 -7.37 -1.10 15.92
C MET A 39 -6.79 0.30 16.14
N TRP A 40 -7.56 1.22 16.74
CA TRP A 40 -7.06 2.56 17.05
C TRP A 40 -5.89 2.51 18.03
N LEU A 41 -6.01 1.74 19.12
CA LEU A 41 -4.98 1.61 20.15
C LEU A 41 -3.68 1.02 19.57
N ALA A 42 -3.79 0.04 18.67
CA ALA A 42 -2.63 -0.54 17.98
C ALA A 42 -1.91 0.52 17.12
N ILE A 43 -2.64 1.29 16.30
CA ILE A 43 -2.08 2.37 15.47
C ILE A 43 -1.52 3.51 16.35
N GLN A 44 -2.20 3.84 17.44
CA GLN A 44 -1.75 4.85 18.39
C GLN A 44 -0.39 4.48 19.01
N SER A 45 -0.15 3.22 19.27
CA SER A 45 1.15 2.74 19.78
C SER A 45 2.31 3.04 18.81
N VAL A 46 2.07 2.96 17.51
CA VAL A 46 3.06 3.37 16.49
C VAL A 46 3.24 4.88 16.48
N LYS A 47 2.15 5.65 16.53
CA LYS A 47 2.20 7.13 16.61
C LYS A 47 2.99 7.62 17.82
N GLU A 48 2.83 6.97 18.95
CA GLU A 48 3.52 7.28 20.21
C GLU A 48 4.94 6.71 20.28
N LYS A 49 5.41 6.08 19.19
CA LYS A 49 6.73 5.44 19.11
C LYS A 49 6.97 4.32 20.14
N LYS A 50 5.88 3.75 20.67
CA LYS A 50 5.93 2.56 21.54
C LYS A 50 6.11 1.27 20.74
N ALA A 51 5.71 1.30 19.46
CA ALA A 51 5.91 0.19 18.51
C ALA A 51 6.47 0.74 17.19
N GLY A 52 7.29 -0.05 16.51
CA GLY A 52 7.83 0.29 15.18
C GLY A 52 6.89 -0.08 14.04
N ILE A 53 5.94 -1.00 14.28
CA ILE A 53 5.01 -1.50 13.28
C ILE A 53 3.68 -1.88 13.94
N VAL A 54 2.59 -1.84 13.17
CA VAL A 54 1.30 -2.40 13.52
C VAL A 54 0.93 -3.52 12.57
N ILE A 55 0.41 -4.62 13.12
CA ILE A 55 -0.13 -5.76 12.37
C ILE A 55 -1.60 -5.91 12.74
N SER A 56 -2.46 -6.01 11.73
CA SER A 56 -3.90 -6.15 11.92
C SER A 56 -4.45 -7.20 10.95
N ALA A 57 -5.24 -8.14 11.47
CA ALA A 57 -6.03 -9.10 10.69
C ALA A 57 -7.51 -8.67 10.59
N GLY A 58 -7.82 -7.41 10.91
CA GLY A 58 -9.16 -6.87 10.91
C GLY A 58 -9.60 -6.34 9.54
N ASN A 59 -10.64 -5.48 9.57
CA ASN A 59 -11.20 -4.84 8.38
C ASN A 59 -10.18 -3.90 7.72
N THR A 60 -9.76 -4.23 6.50
CA THR A 60 -8.71 -3.51 5.76
C THR A 60 -9.10 -2.06 5.45
N GLY A 61 -10.34 -1.81 5.04
CA GLY A 61 -10.81 -0.45 4.76
C GLY A 61 -10.84 0.42 6.02
N ALA A 62 -11.27 -0.15 7.14
CA ALA A 62 -11.24 0.56 8.43
C ALA A 62 -9.80 0.80 8.89
N LEU A 63 -8.88 -0.16 8.70
CA LEU A 63 -7.46 0.02 9.01
C LEU A 63 -6.88 1.22 8.27
N LEU A 64 -7.16 1.32 6.97
CA LEU A 64 -6.70 2.43 6.12
C LEU A 64 -7.22 3.78 6.62
N VAL A 65 -8.53 3.87 6.90
CA VAL A 65 -9.16 5.12 7.37
C VAL A 65 -8.66 5.51 8.75
N VAL A 66 -8.59 4.56 9.69
CA VAL A 66 -8.09 4.82 11.06
C VAL A 66 -6.62 5.20 11.04
N ALA A 67 -5.80 4.53 10.21
CA ALA A 67 -4.39 4.89 10.05
C ALA A 67 -4.22 6.32 9.50
N LYS A 68 -4.97 6.67 8.45
CA LYS A 68 -4.96 8.03 7.87
C LYS A 68 -5.35 9.10 8.90
N LEU A 69 -6.39 8.86 9.69
CA LEU A 69 -6.86 9.80 10.72
C LEU A 69 -5.86 9.96 11.88
N ASN A 70 -5.23 8.88 12.28
CA ASN A 70 -4.35 8.86 13.45
C ASN A 70 -2.91 9.28 13.11
N LEU A 71 -2.31 8.71 12.08
CA LEU A 71 -0.91 8.95 11.69
C LEU A 71 -0.77 10.17 10.78
N LYS A 72 -1.85 10.58 10.11
CA LYS A 72 -1.87 11.56 9.01
C LYS A 72 -1.15 11.04 7.76
N MET A 73 -1.10 11.88 6.72
CA MET A 73 -0.38 11.57 5.48
C MET A 73 1.04 12.15 5.52
N ILE A 74 1.92 11.56 4.74
CA ILE A 74 3.22 12.13 4.41
C ILE A 74 2.96 13.40 3.57
N GLU A 75 3.80 14.40 3.75
CA GLU A 75 3.71 15.65 3.00
C GLU A 75 3.73 15.39 1.49
N ASN A 76 2.87 16.08 0.76
CA ASN A 76 2.65 15.96 -0.68
C ASN A 76 2.07 14.63 -1.18
N ILE A 77 1.72 13.69 -0.28
CA ILE A 77 1.00 12.45 -0.63
C ILE A 77 -0.46 12.59 -0.24
N ASP A 78 -1.38 12.53 -1.20
CA ASP A 78 -2.80 12.79 -0.97
C ASP A 78 -3.56 11.56 -0.48
N LYS A 79 -3.20 10.38 -0.99
CA LYS A 79 -3.89 9.12 -0.68
C LYS A 79 -2.92 8.03 -0.25
N PRO A 80 -3.28 7.23 0.78
CA PRO A 80 -2.57 6.01 1.07
C PRO A 80 -2.91 4.95 0.01
N ALA A 81 -2.00 4.01 -0.24
CA ALA A 81 -2.22 2.88 -1.12
C ALA A 81 -2.08 1.56 -0.37
N LEU A 82 -2.86 0.57 -0.77
CA LEU A 82 -2.68 -0.80 -0.32
C LEU A 82 -1.65 -1.49 -1.21
N SER A 83 -0.54 -1.92 -0.64
CA SER A 83 0.53 -2.60 -1.36
C SER A 83 0.62 -4.08 -1.01
N ALA A 84 1.04 -4.89 -1.98
CA ALA A 84 1.44 -6.27 -1.74
C ALA A 84 2.71 -6.63 -2.50
N LEU A 85 3.40 -7.65 -2.00
CA LEU A 85 4.47 -8.31 -2.71
C LEU A 85 3.87 -9.43 -3.56
N TRP A 86 4.06 -9.35 -4.86
CA TRP A 86 3.54 -10.31 -5.83
C TRP A 86 4.68 -11.14 -6.41
N PRO A 87 4.67 -12.47 -6.25
CA PRO A 87 5.72 -13.32 -6.79
C PRO A 87 5.68 -13.32 -8.33
N ASN A 88 6.85 -13.25 -8.94
CA ASN A 88 7.05 -13.39 -10.37
C ASN A 88 8.23 -14.34 -10.65
N LYS A 89 8.50 -14.64 -11.92
CA LYS A 89 9.57 -15.58 -12.30
C LYS A 89 10.99 -15.11 -11.94
N LYS A 90 11.18 -13.82 -11.69
CA LYS A 90 12.49 -13.22 -11.34
C LYS A 90 12.62 -12.88 -9.86
N GLY A 91 11.56 -13.00 -9.07
CA GLY A 91 11.55 -12.62 -7.66
C GLY A 91 10.20 -12.08 -7.22
N MET A 92 10.19 -10.88 -6.67
CA MET A 92 8.98 -10.24 -6.15
C MET A 92 8.77 -8.87 -6.80
N SER A 93 7.53 -8.54 -7.07
CA SER A 93 7.11 -7.20 -7.48
C SER A 93 6.30 -6.54 -6.38
N VAL A 94 6.48 -5.24 -6.19
CA VAL A 94 5.60 -4.42 -5.35
C VAL A 94 4.45 -3.93 -6.22
N VAL A 95 3.22 -4.26 -5.86
CA VAL A 95 2.00 -3.84 -6.57
C VAL A 95 1.22 -2.85 -5.72
N LEU A 96 0.83 -1.72 -6.30
CA LEU A 96 -0.03 -0.66 -5.76
C LEU A 96 -1.02 -0.21 -6.84
N ASP A 97 -2.22 0.22 -6.55
CA ASP A 97 -3.02 0.10 -5.33
C ASP A 97 -3.94 -1.13 -5.47
N LEU A 98 -4.02 -1.93 -4.44
CA LEU A 98 -4.85 -3.14 -4.45
C LEU A 98 -6.28 -2.88 -3.94
N GLY A 99 -6.91 -1.84 -4.48
CA GLY A 99 -8.31 -1.53 -4.24
C GLY A 99 -8.62 -0.72 -2.98
N ALA A 100 -7.64 -0.02 -2.42
CA ALA A 100 -7.90 0.94 -1.34
C ALA A 100 -8.58 2.22 -1.85
N ASN A 101 -8.33 2.59 -3.10
CA ASN A 101 -8.90 3.76 -3.73
C ASN A 101 -9.71 3.35 -4.96
N ILE A 102 -10.98 3.74 -5.00
CA ILE A 102 -11.89 3.44 -6.13
C ILE A 102 -11.50 4.29 -7.34
N GLU A 103 -11.17 5.56 -7.12
CA GLU A 103 -10.77 6.51 -8.16
C GLU A 103 -9.41 7.11 -7.83
N CYS A 104 -8.55 7.19 -8.84
CA CYS A 104 -7.23 7.80 -8.74
C CYS A 104 -7.05 8.83 -9.86
N SER A 105 -6.46 9.97 -9.53
CA SER A 105 -5.96 10.94 -10.49
C SER A 105 -4.56 10.55 -10.97
N SER A 106 -4.08 11.18 -12.04
CA SER A 106 -2.69 11.06 -12.51
C SER A 106 -1.67 11.37 -11.40
N LYS A 107 -1.93 12.40 -10.58
CA LYS A 107 -1.12 12.70 -9.40
C LYS A 107 -1.05 11.53 -8.43
N ASN A 108 -2.17 10.87 -8.13
CA ASN A 108 -2.17 9.72 -7.23
C ASN A 108 -1.34 8.55 -7.79
N LEU A 109 -1.42 8.28 -9.10
CA LEU A 109 -0.63 7.22 -9.72
C LEU A 109 0.88 7.54 -9.71
N ILE A 110 1.24 8.81 -9.88
CA ILE A 110 2.64 9.27 -9.73
C ILE A 110 3.10 9.08 -8.28
N ASP A 111 2.29 9.49 -7.30
CA ASP A 111 2.60 9.29 -5.88
C ASP A 111 2.79 7.80 -5.56
N PHE A 112 1.92 6.92 -6.08
CA PHE A 112 2.03 5.47 -5.90
C PHE A 112 3.29 4.89 -6.57
N SER A 113 3.70 5.43 -7.72
CA SER A 113 4.96 5.06 -8.36
C SER A 113 6.17 5.33 -7.47
N ILE A 114 6.20 6.51 -6.84
CA ILE A 114 7.27 6.89 -5.90
C ILE A 114 7.22 6.02 -4.64
N MET A 115 6.04 5.79 -4.08
CA MET A 115 5.85 4.95 -2.88
C MET A 115 6.28 3.51 -3.15
N GLY A 116 5.86 2.95 -4.28
CA GLY A 116 6.22 1.59 -4.69
C GLY A 116 7.71 1.42 -4.92
N ALA A 117 8.33 2.35 -5.62
CA ALA A 117 9.77 2.37 -5.83
C ALA A 117 10.55 2.47 -4.51
N SER A 118 10.10 3.33 -3.60
CA SER A 118 10.73 3.49 -2.27
C SER A 118 10.61 2.22 -1.43
N LEU A 119 9.46 1.56 -1.45
CA LEU A 119 9.26 0.28 -0.77
C LEU A 119 10.15 -0.81 -1.38
N TYR A 120 10.20 -0.91 -2.71
CA TYR A 120 11.07 -1.87 -3.40
C TYR A 120 12.54 -1.68 -3.03
N THR A 121 13.04 -0.45 -3.11
CA THR A 121 14.43 -0.13 -2.74
C THR A 121 14.74 -0.46 -1.27
N SER A 122 13.74 -0.30 -0.37
CA SER A 122 13.92 -0.67 1.04
C SER A 122 14.05 -2.19 1.24
N LEU A 123 13.44 -2.99 0.37
CA LEU A 123 13.52 -4.46 0.39
C LEU A 123 14.73 -4.99 -0.38
N TYR A 124 15.12 -4.30 -1.44
CA TYR A 124 16.19 -4.68 -2.37
C TYR A 124 17.12 -3.49 -2.61
N PRO A 125 17.98 -3.13 -1.65
CA PRO A 125 18.75 -1.88 -1.67
C PRO A 125 19.79 -1.81 -2.80
N ASP A 126 20.22 -2.96 -3.32
CA ASP A 126 21.21 -3.05 -4.40
C ASP A 126 20.59 -3.01 -5.80
N GLU A 127 19.25 -2.94 -5.89
CA GLU A 127 18.53 -2.96 -7.15
C GLU A 127 17.85 -1.61 -7.43
N LYS A 128 17.97 -1.11 -8.66
CA LYS A 128 17.16 0.02 -9.11
C LYS A 128 15.79 -0.47 -9.58
N PRO A 129 14.66 0.02 -8.98
CA PRO A 129 13.34 -0.46 -9.35
C PRO A 129 12.95 -0.06 -10.77
N ASN A 130 12.24 -0.97 -11.46
CA ASN A 130 11.52 -0.68 -12.67
C ASN A 130 10.03 -0.49 -12.32
N VAL A 131 9.45 0.64 -12.70
CA VAL A 131 8.05 0.98 -12.42
C VAL A 131 7.26 0.97 -13.71
N ALA A 132 6.10 0.33 -13.71
CA ALA A 132 5.18 0.32 -14.83
C ALA A 132 3.74 0.59 -14.39
N LEU A 133 2.91 1.11 -15.29
CA LEU A 133 1.48 1.28 -15.10
C LEU A 133 0.75 0.02 -15.57
N LEU A 134 -0.14 -0.54 -14.73
CA LEU A 134 -1.07 -1.57 -15.17
C LEU A 134 -2.13 -0.96 -16.08
N ASN A 135 -2.32 -1.52 -17.27
CA ASN A 135 -3.22 -1.01 -18.29
C ASN A 135 -3.89 -2.15 -19.08
N ILE A 136 -4.87 -1.82 -19.89
CA ILE A 136 -5.57 -2.74 -20.81
C ILE A 136 -4.80 -3.03 -22.10
N GLY A 137 -3.63 -2.44 -22.28
CA GLY A 137 -2.72 -2.62 -23.39
C GLY A 137 -1.36 -1.98 -23.08
N SER A 138 -0.33 -2.44 -23.79
CA SER A 138 1.03 -1.90 -23.67
C SER A 138 1.25 -0.62 -24.48
N GLU A 139 0.33 -0.30 -25.41
CA GLU A 139 0.45 0.86 -26.28
C GLU A 139 0.11 2.15 -25.52
N GLU A 140 0.86 3.20 -25.79
CA GLU A 140 0.77 4.53 -25.15
C GLU A 140 -0.65 5.13 -25.23
N LEU A 141 -1.37 4.89 -26.32
CA LEU A 141 -2.70 5.43 -26.55
C LEU A 141 -3.84 4.62 -25.92
N LYS A 142 -3.55 3.47 -25.32
CA LYS A 142 -4.57 2.65 -24.65
C LYS A 142 -4.73 3.05 -23.19
N GLY A 143 -5.94 2.81 -22.67
CA GLY A 143 -6.34 3.16 -21.32
C GLY A 143 -7.19 4.42 -21.25
N ASN A 144 -7.57 4.77 -20.03
CA ASN A 144 -8.30 6.00 -19.78
C ASN A 144 -7.36 7.22 -19.78
N GLU A 145 -7.94 8.42 -19.79
CA GLU A 145 -7.17 9.69 -19.84
C GLU A 145 -6.20 9.82 -18.66
N THR A 146 -6.56 9.32 -17.48
CA THR A 146 -5.69 9.34 -16.30
C THR A 146 -4.39 8.54 -16.54
N ILE A 147 -4.49 7.35 -17.14
CA ILE A 147 -3.32 6.51 -17.46
C ILE A 147 -2.45 7.18 -18.52
N LYS A 148 -3.04 7.74 -19.57
CA LYS A 148 -2.30 8.43 -20.63
C LYS A 148 -1.54 9.65 -20.09
N GLU A 149 -2.21 10.50 -19.32
CA GLU A 149 -1.58 11.65 -18.66
C GLU A 149 -0.44 11.20 -17.72
N THR A 150 -0.67 10.16 -16.93
CA THR A 150 0.35 9.62 -16.02
C THR A 150 1.55 9.09 -16.80
N TYR A 151 1.31 8.36 -17.89
CA TYR A 151 2.36 7.86 -18.77
C TYR A 151 3.24 8.98 -19.30
N GLN A 152 2.64 10.03 -19.86
CA GLN A 152 3.37 11.18 -20.39
C GLN A 152 4.26 11.83 -19.33
N ILE A 153 3.69 12.11 -18.14
CA ILE A 153 4.42 12.74 -17.05
C ILE A 153 5.58 11.87 -16.56
N LEU A 154 5.39 10.55 -16.45
CA LEU A 154 6.44 9.64 -15.98
C LEU A 154 7.54 9.44 -17.04
N ASN A 155 7.17 9.41 -18.32
CA ASN A 155 8.09 9.24 -19.44
C ASN A 155 9.00 10.47 -19.65
N GLU A 156 8.51 11.67 -19.35
CA GLU A 156 9.28 12.92 -19.45
C GLU A 156 10.23 13.14 -18.26
N LYS A 157 9.97 12.53 -17.13
CA LYS A 157 10.75 12.72 -15.89
C LYS A 157 12.01 11.86 -15.86
N ASN A 158 13.13 12.41 -16.35
CA ASN A 158 14.44 11.74 -16.36
C ASN A 158 15.16 11.68 -14.98
N SER A 159 14.59 12.25 -13.90
CA SER A 159 15.26 12.42 -12.60
C SER A 159 14.69 11.53 -11.48
N LEU A 160 14.03 10.44 -11.82
CA LEU A 160 13.41 9.55 -10.84
C LEU A 160 14.44 8.51 -10.31
N ASN A 161 14.31 8.16 -9.03
CA ASN A 161 15.11 7.10 -8.40
C ASN A 161 14.71 5.69 -8.89
N TYR A 162 13.96 5.60 -9.99
CA TYR A 162 13.54 4.38 -10.64
C TYR A 162 13.54 4.53 -12.16
N ASN A 163 13.47 3.42 -12.88
CA ASN A 163 13.27 3.41 -14.32
C ASN A 163 11.78 3.29 -14.60
N PHE A 164 11.24 4.12 -15.50
CA PHE A 164 9.87 3.95 -15.97
C PHE A 164 9.87 2.98 -17.16
N ALA A 165 9.14 1.87 -17.04
CA ALA A 165 9.08 0.79 -18.02
C ALA A 165 7.81 0.84 -18.91
N GLY A 166 7.03 1.93 -18.82
CA GLY A 166 5.82 2.10 -19.61
C GLY A 166 4.59 1.42 -19.01
N CYS A 167 3.76 0.83 -19.88
CA CYS A 167 2.52 0.14 -19.48
C CYS A 167 2.68 -1.38 -19.58
N LEU A 168 2.08 -2.08 -18.61
CA LEU A 168 1.93 -3.54 -18.61
C LEU A 168 0.48 -3.91 -18.85
N LEU A 169 0.28 -4.94 -19.66
CA LEU A 169 -1.04 -5.48 -19.96
C LEU A 169 -1.63 -6.16 -18.71
N TYR A 170 -2.83 -5.77 -18.32
CA TYR A 170 -3.59 -6.44 -17.27
C TYR A 170 -4.28 -7.69 -17.83
N THR A 171 -3.56 -8.81 -17.85
CA THR A 171 -4.09 -10.13 -18.25
C THR A 171 -3.69 -11.18 -17.23
N SER A 172 -4.26 -12.37 -17.32
CA SER A 172 -3.85 -13.53 -16.54
C SER A 172 -2.36 -13.88 -16.73
N ASP A 173 -1.76 -13.41 -17.84
CA ASP A 173 -0.36 -13.58 -18.18
C ASP A 173 0.55 -12.43 -17.76
N ALA A 174 0.04 -11.45 -17.01
CA ALA A 174 0.83 -10.31 -16.52
C ALA A 174 2.09 -10.75 -15.74
N ALA A 175 2.07 -11.95 -15.13
CA ALA A 175 3.24 -12.58 -14.53
C ALA A 175 4.26 -13.09 -15.57
N ASP A 176 3.85 -13.33 -16.83
CA ASP A 176 4.71 -13.81 -17.90
C ASP A 176 5.34 -12.68 -18.72
N GLU A 177 4.67 -11.54 -18.87
CA GLU A 177 5.18 -10.37 -19.60
C GLU A 177 6.33 -9.65 -18.90
N HIS A 178 6.48 -9.79 -17.59
CA HIS A 178 7.70 -9.40 -16.87
C HIS A 178 8.98 -10.12 -17.34
N ARG A 179 8.88 -10.98 -18.36
CA ARG A 179 10.04 -11.60 -19.01
C ARG A 179 10.87 -10.64 -19.87
N ARG A 180 10.39 -9.44 -20.17
CA ARG A 180 11.01 -8.54 -21.17
C ARG A 180 11.66 -7.30 -20.60
N VAL A 181 11.68 -7.13 -19.26
CA VAL A 181 12.36 -6.00 -18.64
C VAL A 181 13.42 -6.48 -17.66
#